data_e943819f549880b053e8dd709608e75e
#
_entry.id   e943819f549880b053e8dd709608e75e
#
_cell.length_a   1.000
_cell.length_b   1.000
_cell.length_c   1.000
_cell.angle_alpha   90.00
_cell.angle_beta   90.00
_cell.angle_gamma   90.00
#
_symmetry.space_group_name_H-M   'P 1'
#
loop_
_entity.id
_entity.type
_entity.pdbx_description
1 polymer ?
#
loop_
_entity_poly.entity_id
_entity_poly.type
_entity_poly.pdbx_seq_one_letter_code
_entity_poly.pdbx_strand_id
1 'polypeptide(L)'
;MRFGMPWPGRDVGREAEQAGAEAFCAGEFADHDSYLTVADIVAHTERAMAGPAIAYAFARTPYAHATALRQLHALAPGRLFLGLGSAAFRINRDWLGVPADRPVARIAETVGAVRAWLHAENGERVRYAGEFHDLDADVRAPVLGRLDIPVLLAAFNARMAVTAGRAADGVIGHGLFTASWWNDVVRPAVARGAGDRGPAEPRPLEHGWIITAVDDNAPERAIADARRMIAFYLTVRTYDPFVAHHGWEEPVARLRHAFRAGDTDAMARAVTDEMVTEIAVCGTTADAKDALARRAGALPRDIGYFAPPSFMVSRGRRAAYARAGLALIGALPDSA
;
A
#
# COMPACT_ATOMS: atom_id res chain seq x y z
N MET A 1 -15.08 -7.02 1.63
CA MET A 1 -13.96 -6.08 1.37
C MET A 1 -14.50 -4.69 1.12
N ARG A 2 -13.92 -3.65 1.75
CA ARG A 2 -14.30 -2.24 1.52
C ARG A 2 -13.55 -1.68 0.30
N PHE A 3 -14.22 -0.81 -0.45
CA PHE A 3 -13.61 -0.13 -1.59
C PHE A 3 -12.77 1.06 -1.11
N GLY A 4 -11.54 1.12 -1.55
CA GLY A 4 -10.64 2.25 -1.40
C GLY A 4 -9.93 2.59 -2.71
N MET A 5 -9.24 3.73 -2.72
CA MET A 5 -8.38 4.11 -3.85
C MET A 5 -7.25 5.05 -3.40
N PRO A 6 -6.16 5.14 -4.17
CA PRO A 6 -5.21 6.23 -4.01
C PRO A 6 -5.93 7.56 -4.25
N TRP A 7 -5.54 8.60 -3.49
CA TRP A 7 -6.19 9.91 -3.59
C TRP A 7 -6.20 10.45 -5.03
N PRO A 8 -7.37 10.55 -5.66
CA PRO A 8 -7.48 10.96 -7.06
C PRO A 8 -7.54 12.49 -7.23
N GLY A 9 -7.42 13.25 -6.13
CA GLY A 9 -7.67 14.68 -6.04
C GLY A 9 -9.09 14.99 -5.56
N ARG A 10 -9.31 16.26 -5.19
CA ARG A 10 -10.47 16.72 -4.42
C ARG A 10 -11.82 16.42 -5.06
N ASP A 11 -11.95 16.69 -6.35
CA ASP A 11 -13.24 16.53 -7.04
C ASP A 11 -13.60 15.05 -7.18
N VAL A 12 -12.69 14.23 -7.72
CA VAL A 12 -12.92 12.80 -7.88
C VAL A 12 -13.02 12.09 -6.51
N GLY A 13 -12.28 12.57 -5.51
CA GLY A 13 -12.32 12.04 -4.14
C GLY A 13 -13.69 12.22 -3.49
N ARG A 14 -14.32 13.40 -3.63
CA ARG A 14 -15.68 13.62 -3.15
C ARG A 14 -16.72 12.79 -3.91
N GLU A 15 -16.61 12.73 -5.24
CA GLU A 15 -17.45 11.86 -6.08
C GLU A 15 -17.34 10.41 -5.60
N ALA A 16 -16.12 9.93 -5.32
CA ALA A 16 -15.86 8.57 -4.88
C ALA A 16 -16.47 8.28 -3.51
N GLU A 17 -16.29 9.18 -2.52
CA GLU A 17 -16.88 9.01 -1.19
C GLU A 17 -18.41 9.00 -1.25
N GLN A 18 -19.01 9.86 -2.08
CA GLN A 18 -20.47 9.87 -2.32
C GLN A 18 -20.94 8.57 -2.99
N ALA A 19 -20.14 7.99 -3.88
CA ALA A 19 -20.42 6.71 -4.52
C ALA A 19 -20.22 5.49 -3.61
N GLY A 20 -19.66 5.67 -2.39
CA GLY A 20 -19.45 4.60 -1.43
C GLY A 20 -17.99 4.14 -1.26
N ALA A 21 -17.02 4.92 -1.72
CA ALA A 21 -15.63 4.65 -1.35
C ALA A 21 -15.42 4.91 0.15
N GLU A 22 -14.84 3.93 0.84
CA GLU A 22 -14.70 3.93 2.30
C GLU A 22 -13.27 4.23 2.77
N ALA A 23 -12.30 4.25 1.84
CA ALA A 23 -10.92 4.54 2.19
C ALA A 23 -10.17 5.25 1.06
N PHE A 24 -9.32 6.21 1.44
CA PHE A 24 -8.34 6.80 0.54
C PHE A 24 -6.94 6.61 1.10
N CYS A 25 -5.99 6.34 0.21
CA CYS A 25 -4.60 6.22 0.61
C CYS A 25 -3.69 7.18 -0.14
N ALA A 26 -2.54 7.46 0.47
CA ALA A 26 -1.48 8.26 -0.10
C ALA A 26 -0.20 7.44 -0.20
N GLY A 27 0.35 7.30 -1.40
CA GLY A 27 1.72 6.84 -1.59
C GLY A 27 2.71 7.95 -1.23
N GLU A 28 3.99 7.62 -1.22
CA GLU A 28 5.08 8.58 -1.09
C GLU A 28 6.08 8.40 -2.23
N PHE A 29 6.44 9.50 -2.86
CA PHE A 29 7.43 9.51 -3.93
C PHE A 29 8.12 10.89 -4.00
N ALA A 30 9.04 11.07 -4.96
CA ALA A 30 9.86 12.27 -5.09
C ALA A 30 9.06 13.58 -5.33
N ASP A 31 7.84 13.49 -5.83
CA ASP A 31 6.97 14.62 -6.16
C ASP A 31 5.79 14.82 -5.20
N HIS A 32 5.63 13.95 -4.20
CA HIS A 32 4.55 14.08 -3.21
C HIS A 32 4.87 13.42 -1.88
N ASP A 33 4.50 14.10 -0.81
CA ASP A 33 4.57 13.64 0.58
C ASP A 33 3.26 12.96 0.97
N SER A 34 3.36 11.80 1.60
CA SER A 34 2.18 11.02 1.97
C SER A 34 1.33 11.69 3.05
N TYR A 35 1.93 12.34 4.05
CA TYR A 35 1.18 12.99 5.13
C TYR A 35 0.49 14.28 4.69
N LEU A 36 1.14 15.07 3.81
CA LEU A 36 0.50 16.24 3.19
C LEU A 36 -0.69 15.82 2.32
N THR A 37 -0.56 14.70 1.61
CA THR A 37 -1.66 14.13 0.84
C THR A 37 -2.78 13.63 1.76
N VAL A 38 -2.47 12.96 2.89
CA VAL A 38 -3.48 12.56 3.88
C VAL A 38 -4.19 13.78 4.48
N ALA A 39 -3.47 14.87 4.73
CA ALA A 39 -4.10 16.13 5.18
C ALA A 39 -5.11 16.66 4.15
N ASP A 40 -4.79 16.60 2.85
CA ASP A 40 -5.73 16.96 1.79
C ASP A 40 -6.95 16.02 1.74
N ILE A 41 -6.74 14.70 1.94
CA ILE A 41 -7.83 13.71 2.02
C ILE A 41 -8.80 14.07 3.17
N VAL A 42 -8.30 14.21 4.39
CA VAL A 42 -9.16 14.43 5.56
C VAL A 42 -9.87 15.78 5.52
N ALA A 43 -9.28 16.78 4.86
CA ALA A 43 -9.90 18.08 4.67
C ALA A 43 -11.06 18.08 3.63
N HIS A 44 -11.14 17.05 2.77
CA HIS A 44 -12.10 16.99 1.67
C HIS A 44 -12.99 15.75 1.69
N THR A 45 -12.93 14.95 2.75
CA THR A 45 -13.76 13.76 2.98
C THR A 45 -14.33 13.80 4.41
N GLU A 46 -15.49 13.19 4.61
CA GLU A 46 -16.21 13.24 5.88
C GLU A 46 -16.14 11.92 6.66
N ARG A 47 -16.14 10.78 5.98
CA ARG A 47 -16.30 9.44 6.57
C ARG A 47 -15.19 8.48 6.25
N ALA A 48 -14.62 8.59 5.04
CA ALA A 48 -13.64 7.65 4.55
C ALA A 48 -12.39 7.60 5.44
N MET A 49 -11.86 6.40 5.62
CA MET A 49 -10.55 6.22 6.25
C MET A 49 -9.45 6.84 5.39
N ALA A 50 -8.42 7.35 6.02
CA ALA A 50 -7.30 7.99 5.35
C ALA A 50 -5.97 7.57 5.97
N GLY A 51 -4.96 7.33 5.14
CA GLY A 51 -3.63 7.05 5.66
C GLY A 51 -2.60 6.83 4.56
N PRO A 52 -1.31 6.88 4.92
CA PRO A 52 -0.26 6.48 4.00
C PRO A 52 -0.39 5.00 3.61
N ALA A 53 -0.23 4.71 2.32
CA ALA A 53 -0.03 3.36 1.83
C ALA A 53 0.96 3.38 0.63
N ILE A 54 2.23 3.72 0.89
CA ILE A 54 2.88 3.77 2.21
C ILE A 54 3.64 5.09 2.42
N ALA A 55 3.96 5.43 3.65
CA ALA A 55 5.05 6.34 3.97
C ALA A 55 6.37 5.57 4.03
N TYR A 56 7.47 6.17 3.57
CA TYR A 56 8.81 5.58 3.73
C TYR A 56 9.22 5.62 5.21
N ALA A 57 9.32 4.44 5.82
CA ALA A 57 9.55 4.29 7.26
C ALA A 57 10.86 4.96 7.73
N PHE A 58 11.86 5.02 6.86
CA PHE A 58 13.19 5.54 7.20
C PHE A 58 13.45 6.98 6.74
N ALA A 59 12.48 7.59 6.04
CA ALA A 59 12.56 9.00 5.64
C ALA A 59 12.31 9.96 6.81
N ARG A 60 11.72 9.46 7.90
CA ARG A 60 11.36 10.25 9.10
C ARG A 60 11.70 9.48 10.36
N THR A 61 11.90 10.21 11.47
CA THR A 61 12.03 9.60 12.80
C THR A 61 10.67 9.04 13.27
N PRO A 62 10.65 8.06 14.19
CA PRO A 62 9.41 7.60 14.83
C PRO A 62 8.59 8.75 15.46
N TYR A 63 9.26 9.73 16.04
CA TYR A 63 8.66 10.97 16.55
C TYR A 63 7.90 11.73 15.45
N ALA A 64 8.52 11.95 14.30
CA ALA A 64 7.91 12.71 13.19
C ALA A 64 6.69 11.98 12.61
N HIS A 65 6.74 10.65 12.48
CA HIS A 65 5.57 9.84 12.08
C HIS A 65 4.42 10.02 13.08
N ALA A 66 4.69 9.85 14.37
CA ALA A 66 3.67 9.94 15.41
C ALA A 66 3.08 11.35 15.55
N THR A 67 3.91 12.40 15.49
CA THR A 67 3.45 13.79 15.59
C THR A 67 2.54 14.19 14.43
N ALA A 68 2.89 13.79 13.19
CA ALA A 68 2.04 14.01 12.03
C ALA A 68 0.67 13.32 12.20
N LEU A 69 0.66 12.09 12.69
CA LEU A 69 -0.58 11.34 12.95
C LEU A 69 -1.42 11.97 14.07
N ARG A 70 -0.81 12.48 15.14
CA ARG A 70 -1.53 13.19 16.19
C ARG A 70 -2.25 14.44 15.66
N GLN A 71 -1.57 15.21 14.82
CA GLN A 71 -2.18 16.39 14.20
C GLN A 71 -3.31 16.01 13.23
N LEU A 72 -3.11 14.99 12.40
CA LEU A 72 -4.14 14.49 11.48
C LEU A 72 -5.33 13.89 12.24
N HIS A 73 -5.08 13.21 13.38
CA HIS A 73 -6.14 12.67 14.23
C HIS A 73 -7.04 13.77 14.82
N ALA A 74 -6.46 14.90 15.16
CA ALA A 74 -7.26 16.04 15.62
C ALA A 74 -8.20 16.58 14.54
N LEU A 75 -7.85 16.41 13.25
CA LEU A 75 -8.69 16.79 12.11
C LEU A 75 -9.71 15.71 11.74
N ALA A 76 -9.37 14.44 11.93
CA ALA A 76 -10.17 13.28 11.50
C ALA A 76 -10.11 12.16 12.55
N PRO A 77 -10.73 12.33 13.75
CA PRO A 77 -10.70 11.32 14.80
C PRO A 77 -11.27 9.97 14.34
N GLY A 78 -10.55 8.87 14.64
CA GLY A 78 -11.00 7.51 14.34
C GLY A 78 -10.93 7.11 12.86
N ARG A 79 -10.46 7.98 11.95
CA ARG A 79 -10.43 7.73 10.51
C ARG A 79 -9.03 7.40 9.97
N LEU A 80 -8.01 7.36 10.80
CA LEU A 80 -6.64 7.22 10.33
C LEU A 80 -6.12 5.79 10.42
N PHE A 81 -5.20 5.47 9.53
CA PHE A 81 -4.26 4.36 9.64
C PHE A 81 -2.85 4.82 9.23
N LEU A 82 -1.83 4.11 9.66
CA LEU A 82 -0.45 4.33 9.24
C LEU A 82 0.04 3.11 8.45
N GLY A 83 0.29 3.27 7.16
CA GLY A 83 1.01 2.28 6.37
C GLY A 83 2.47 2.66 6.22
N LEU A 84 3.38 1.81 6.69
CA LEU A 84 4.82 1.97 6.57
C LEU A 84 5.41 0.98 5.58
N GLY A 85 6.39 1.41 4.81
CA GLY A 85 7.19 0.57 3.93
C GLY A 85 8.68 0.86 4.07
N SER A 86 9.50 -0.17 3.96
CA SER A 86 10.97 -0.02 4.06
C SER A 86 11.60 0.69 2.87
N ALA A 87 10.84 0.98 1.81
CA ALA A 87 11.33 1.39 0.50
C ALA A 87 12.35 0.40 -0.12
N ALA A 88 12.78 0.67 -1.37
CA ALA A 88 13.82 -0.12 -2.01
C ALA A 88 15.21 0.28 -1.48
N PHE A 89 16.17 -0.65 -1.55
CA PHE A 89 17.56 -0.41 -1.12
C PHE A 89 18.15 0.88 -1.72
N ARG A 90 17.94 1.10 -3.03
CA ARG A 90 18.46 2.30 -3.72
C ARG A 90 17.77 3.58 -3.25
N ILE A 91 16.49 3.54 -2.92
CA ILE A 91 15.78 4.71 -2.39
C ILE A 91 16.41 5.12 -1.05
N ASN A 92 16.60 4.17 -0.14
CA ASN A 92 17.19 4.46 1.16
C ASN A 92 18.62 5.02 1.02
N ARG A 93 19.46 4.35 0.21
CA ARG A 93 20.87 4.74 0.06
C ARG A 93 21.05 6.01 -0.76
N ASP A 94 20.38 6.07 -1.95
CA ASP A 94 20.71 7.07 -2.97
C ASP A 94 19.85 8.34 -2.86
N TRP A 95 18.60 8.22 -2.36
CA TRP A 95 17.67 9.35 -2.25
C TRP A 95 17.60 9.91 -0.84
N LEU A 96 17.50 9.02 0.15
CA LEU A 96 17.31 9.42 1.54
C LEU A 96 18.62 9.57 2.31
N GLY A 97 19.74 9.00 1.80
CA GLY A 97 21.02 9.04 2.48
C GLY A 97 21.04 8.29 3.81
N VAL A 98 20.16 7.29 3.99
CA VAL A 98 20.04 6.51 5.22
C VAL A 98 20.55 5.07 5.02
N PRO A 99 20.97 4.40 6.11
CA PRO A 99 21.36 3.00 6.03
C PRO A 99 20.26 2.12 5.43
N ALA A 100 20.60 1.30 4.44
CA ALA A 100 19.68 0.46 3.69
C ALA A 100 19.76 -1.03 4.07
N ASP A 101 20.65 -1.38 5.00
CA ASP A 101 20.83 -2.72 5.53
C ASP A 101 19.76 -3.10 6.55
N ARG A 102 19.54 -4.40 6.73
CA ARG A 102 18.64 -4.98 7.74
C ARG A 102 17.23 -4.35 7.78
N PRO A 103 16.55 -4.10 6.63
CA PRO A 103 15.30 -3.34 6.58
C PRO A 103 14.18 -4.00 7.38
N VAL A 104 14.18 -5.32 7.50
CA VAL A 104 13.17 -6.08 8.24
C VAL A 104 13.27 -5.84 9.75
N ALA A 105 14.45 -5.87 10.32
CA ALA A 105 14.65 -5.62 11.75
C ALA A 105 14.39 -4.14 12.06
N ARG A 106 14.92 -3.24 11.23
CA ARG A 106 14.77 -1.79 11.40
C ARG A 106 13.30 -1.36 11.36
N ILE A 107 12.49 -1.86 10.39
CA ILE A 107 11.08 -1.47 10.30
C ILE A 107 10.25 -2.01 11.47
N ALA A 108 10.58 -3.20 11.99
CA ALA A 108 9.93 -3.73 13.19
C ALA A 108 10.13 -2.82 14.40
N GLU A 109 11.36 -2.34 14.62
CA GLU A 109 11.66 -1.37 15.68
C GLU A 109 11.02 0.01 15.40
N THR A 110 10.99 0.45 14.15
CA THR A 110 10.30 1.70 13.78
C THR A 110 8.82 1.64 14.17
N VAL A 111 8.13 0.52 13.93
CA VAL A 111 6.73 0.33 14.37
C VAL A 111 6.61 0.42 15.88
N GLY A 112 7.47 -0.28 16.63
CA GLY A 112 7.46 -0.23 18.10
C GLY A 112 7.71 1.18 18.64
N ALA A 113 8.69 1.87 18.09
CA ALA A 113 9.04 3.23 18.49
C ALA A 113 7.95 4.26 18.11
N VAL A 114 7.28 4.10 16.97
CA VAL A 114 6.09 4.92 16.62
C VAL A 114 4.95 4.66 17.60
N ARG A 115 4.67 3.39 17.92
CA ARG A 115 3.65 3.04 18.92
C ARG A 115 3.97 3.61 20.31
N ALA A 116 5.22 3.60 20.74
CA ALA A 116 5.63 4.23 22.00
C ALA A 116 5.20 5.70 22.06
N TRP A 117 5.35 6.44 20.97
CA TRP A 117 4.88 7.81 20.85
C TRP A 117 3.35 7.94 20.76
N LEU A 118 2.67 7.05 20.04
CA LEU A 118 1.21 7.11 19.88
C LEU A 118 0.46 6.69 21.13
N HIS A 119 0.99 5.75 21.90
CA HIS A 119 0.35 5.21 23.10
C HIS A 119 0.73 5.94 24.38
N ALA A 120 1.65 6.93 24.31
CA ALA A 120 2.09 7.65 25.49
C ALA A 120 0.99 8.50 26.11
N GLU A 121 0.92 8.46 27.44
CA GLU A 121 0.00 9.23 28.26
C GLU A 121 0.68 10.47 28.89
N ASN A 122 -0.13 11.43 29.30
CA ASN A 122 0.37 12.63 29.98
C ASN A 122 0.98 12.24 31.34
N GLY A 123 2.18 12.77 31.61
CA GLY A 123 2.93 12.49 32.84
C GLY A 123 3.81 11.23 32.77
N GLU A 124 3.74 10.47 31.70
CA GLU A 124 4.60 9.33 31.46
C GLU A 124 5.80 9.70 30.58
N ARG A 125 6.90 8.94 30.72
CA ARG A 125 8.03 9.03 29.80
C ARG A 125 7.79 8.15 28.59
N VAL A 126 8.04 8.70 27.40
CA VAL A 126 8.02 7.89 26.18
C VAL A 126 9.31 7.10 26.09
N ARG A 127 9.22 5.77 26.20
CA ARG A 127 10.38 4.87 26.19
C ARG A 127 10.28 3.81 25.11
N TYR A 128 11.38 3.58 24.45
CA TYR A 128 11.60 2.45 23.56
C TYR A 128 13.10 2.12 23.54
N ALA A 129 13.47 0.89 23.82
CA ALA A 129 14.85 0.42 23.77
C ALA A 129 15.01 -0.63 22.66
N GLY A 130 15.77 -0.31 21.65
CA GLY A 130 16.07 -1.17 20.50
C GLY A 130 17.48 -0.92 19.97
N GLU A 131 17.85 -1.64 18.95
CA GLU A 131 19.16 -1.48 18.29
C GLU A 131 19.18 -0.24 17.38
N PHE A 132 18.08 0.05 16.70
CA PHE A 132 17.97 1.15 15.72
C PHE A 132 17.32 2.39 16.31
N HIS A 133 16.53 2.23 17.36
CA HIS A 133 15.86 3.31 18.05
C HIS A 133 16.01 3.14 19.56
N ASP A 134 16.56 4.17 20.22
CA ASP A 134 16.61 4.27 21.66
C ASP A 134 15.99 5.60 22.08
N LEU A 135 14.84 5.52 22.79
CA LEU A 135 14.03 6.68 23.15
C LEU A 135 13.82 6.72 24.68
N ASP A 136 14.08 7.86 25.29
CA ASP A 136 13.69 8.16 26.67
C ASP A 136 13.34 9.65 26.79
N ALA A 137 12.12 10.00 26.38
CA ALA A 137 11.64 11.38 26.34
C ALA A 137 10.74 11.73 27.54
N ASP A 138 11.05 12.83 28.21
CA ASP A 138 10.24 13.44 29.28
C ASP A 138 9.42 14.60 28.69
N VAL A 139 8.19 14.33 28.29
CA VAL A 139 7.28 15.37 27.76
C VAL A 139 6.46 15.91 28.90
N ARG A 140 6.86 17.07 29.45
CA ARG A 140 6.22 17.67 30.63
C ARG A 140 4.95 18.45 30.31
N ALA A 141 4.71 18.76 29.02
CA ALA A 141 3.48 19.41 28.58
C ALA A 141 2.33 18.38 28.48
N PRO A 142 1.08 18.76 28.87
CA PRO A 142 -0.06 17.85 28.82
C PRO A 142 -0.64 17.76 27.39
N VAL A 143 0.21 17.34 26.44
CA VAL A 143 -0.12 17.26 25.00
C VAL A 143 -0.15 15.82 24.46
N LEU A 144 0.08 14.86 25.34
CA LEU A 144 0.01 13.44 25.01
C LEU A 144 -1.34 12.88 25.44
N GLY A 145 -1.70 11.75 24.91
CA GLY A 145 -2.85 10.93 25.20
C GLY A 145 -2.83 9.77 24.22
N ARG A 146 -3.23 8.60 24.65
CA ARG A 146 -3.19 7.38 23.85
C ARG A 146 -4.01 7.52 22.56
N LEU A 147 -3.40 7.19 21.43
CA LEU A 147 -4.05 7.09 20.13
C LEU A 147 -3.89 5.70 19.57
N ASP A 148 -4.98 4.97 19.43
CA ASP A 148 -5.03 3.63 18.85
C ASP A 148 -5.22 3.73 17.32
N ILE A 149 -4.18 4.22 16.62
CA ILE A 149 -4.15 4.29 15.16
C ILE A 149 -3.52 3.01 14.64
N PRO A 150 -4.21 2.22 13.79
CA PRO A 150 -3.65 0.99 13.23
C PRO A 150 -2.37 1.26 12.43
N VAL A 151 -1.32 0.49 12.70
CA VAL A 151 -0.05 0.53 11.96
C VAL A 151 0.05 -0.73 11.09
N LEU A 152 0.11 -0.55 9.78
CA LEU A 152 0.24 -1.62 8.81
C LEU A 152 1.61 -1.58 8.14
N LEU A 153 2.15 -2.74 7.77
CA LEU A 153 3.40 -2.83 7.02
C LEU A 153 3.16 -3.27 5.58
N ALA A 154 3.75 -2.55 4.64
CA ALA A 154 3.86 -3.05 3.28
C ALA A 154 4.81 -4.24 3.25
N ALA A 155 4.31 -5.37 2.79
CA ALA A 155 5.08 -6.59 2.72
C ALA A 155 4.90 -7.26 1.37
N PHE A 156 5.98 -7.32 0.60
CA PHE A 156 5.97 -8.05 -0.67
C PHE A 156 6.34 -9.51 -0.48
N ASN A 157 7.48 -9.77 0.19
CA ASN A 157 8.04 -11.10 0.37
C ASN A 157 7.73 -11.68 1.76
N ALA A 158 7.80 -13.00 1.90
CA ALA A 158 7.44 -13.75 3.10
C ALA A 158 8.09 -13.23 4.39
N ARG A 159 9.39 -12.86 4.37
CA ARG A 159 10.08 -12.35 5.58
C ARG A 159 9.45 -11.06 6.12
N MET A 160 9.12 -10.12 5.23
CA MET A 160 8.45 -8.88 5.63
C MET A 160 7.00 -9.16 6.05
N ALA A 161 6.32 -10.12 5.40
CA ALA A 161 4.96 -10.53 5.76
C ALA A 161 4.89 -11.17 7.17
N VAL A 162 5.88 -12.00 7.56
CA VAL A 162 6.01 -12.48 8.94
C VAL A 162 6.18 -11.32 9.92
N THR A 163 6.99 -10.32 9.55
CA THR A 163 7.20 -9.13 10.40
C THR A 163 5.93 -8.30 10.52
N ALA A 164 5.17 -8.14 9.45
CA ALA A 164 3.87 -7.47 9.48
C ALA A 164 2.90 -8.16 10.46
N GLY A 165 2.80 -9.49 10.40
CA GLY A 165 2.00 -10.27 11.34
C GLY A 165 2.45 -10.14 12.79
N ARG A 166 3.76 -10.12 13.05
CA ARG A 166 4.33 -10.09 14.41
C ARG A 166 4.33 -8.71 15.03
N ALA A 167 4.69 -7.67 14.28
CA ALA A 167 5.00 -6.34 14.83
C ALA A 167 3.94 -5.28 14.51
N ALA A 168 3.10 -5.48 13.51
CA ALA A 168 2.11 -4.50 13.06
C ALA A 168 0.67 -4.99 13.26
N ASP A 169 -0.32 -4.12 13.05
CA ASP A 169 -1.74 -4.46 13.13
C ASP A 169 -2.25 -5.11 11.84
N GLY A 170 -1.43 -5.11 10.80
CA GLY A 170 -1.77 -5.74 9.53
C GLY A 170 -0.74 -5.53 8.43
N VAL A 171 -1.13 -5.94 7.23
CA VAL A 171 -0.30 -5.93 6.02
C VAL A 171 -0.93 -5.07 4.93
N ILE A 172 -0.08 -4.42 4.13
CA ILE A 172 -0.48 -3.79 2.87
C ILE A 172 0.18 -4.56 1.73
N GLY A 173 -0.64 -5.18 0.88
CA GLY A 173 -0.20 -5.88 -0.32
C GLY A 173 0.06 -4.93 -1.49
N HIS A 174 0.90 -5.37 -2.41
CA HIS A 174 1.32 -4.61 -3.58
C HIS A 174 0.39 -4.82 -4.78
N GLY A 175 0.31 -3.86 -5.69
CA GLY A 175 -0.50 -3.95 -6.91
C GLY A 175 -0.12 -5.07 -7.89
N LEU A 176 1.03 -5.69 -7.73
CA LEU A 176 1.42 -6.90 -8.49
C LEU A 176 0.81 -8.19 -7.92
N PHE A 177 0.19 -8.18 -6.74
CA PHE A 177 -0.23 -9.42 -6.12
C PHE A 177 -1.30 -10.14 -6.94
N THR A 178 -1.00 -11.40 -7.22
CA THR A 178 -1.92 -12.37 -7.78
C THR A 178 -2.67 -13.13 -6.68
N ALA A 179 -3.65 -13.91 -7.06
CA ALA A 179 -4.37 -14.78 -6.13
C ALA A 179 -3.45 -15.79 -5.45
N SER A 180 -2.56 -16.44 -6.22
CA SER A 180 -1.62 -17.43 -5.66
C SER A 180 -0.61 -16.77 -4.72
N TRP A 181 -0.05 -15.60 -5.06
CA TRP A 181 0.91 -14.92 -4.18
C TRP A 181 0.29 -14.53 -2.83
N TRP A 182 -0.95 -14.02 -2.84
CA TRP A 182 -1.69 -13.74 -1.60
C TRP A 182 -1.88 -14.99 -0.74
N ASN A 183 -2.39 -16.06 -1.37
CA ASN A 183 -2.85 -17.25 -0.63
C ASN A 183 -1.70 -18.16 -0.23
N ASP A 184 -0.68 -18.31 -1.07
CA ASP A 184 0.38 -19.30 -0.87
C ASP A 184 1.61 -18.72 -0.15
N VAL A 185 1.82 -17.40 -0.24
CA VAL A 185 3.03 -16.76 0.29
C VAL A 185 2.71 -15.75 1.39
N VAL A 186 1.86 -14.75 1.11
CA VAL A 186 1.70 -13.60 2.02
C VAL A 186 0.85 -13.97 3.23
N ARG A 187 -0.36 -14.47 3.04
CA ARG A 187 -1.26 -14.83 4.13
C ARG A 187 -0.67 -15.85 5.10
N PRO A 188 -0.07 -16.98 4.64
CA PRO A 188 0.55 -17.91 5.56
C PRO A 188 1.73 -17.30 6.33
N ALA A 189 2.47 -16.39 5.71
CA ALA A 189 3.57 -15.69 6.38
C ALA A 189 3.07 -14.70 7.44
N VAL A 190 2.03 -13.92 7.14
CA VAL A 190 1.37 -13.03 8.11
C VAL A 190 0.81 -13.83 9.28
N ALA A 191 0.12 -14.95 9.01
CA ALA A 191 -0.44 -15.81 10.04
C ALA A 191 0.64 -16.40 10.98
N ARG A 192 1.78 -16.84 10.45
CA ARG A 192 2.92 -17.28 11.27
C ARG A 192 3.40 -16.17 12.21
N GLY A 193 3.58 -14.95 11.67
CA GLY A 193 4.00 -13.81 12.50
C GLY A 193 2.97 -13.42 13.55
N ALA A 194 1.69 -13.50 13.24
CA ALA A 194 0.60 -13.22 14.17
C ALA A 194 0.51 -14.28 15.30
N GLY A 195 0.82 -15.55 15.01
CA GLY A 195 0.87 -16.59 16.01
C GLY A 195 1.87 -16.30 17.14
N ASP A 196 2.93 -15.55 16.87
CA ASP A 196 3.90 -15.12 17.88
C ASP A 196 3.32 -14.13 18.91
N ARG A 197 2.18 -13.46 18.61
CA ARG A 197 1.52 -12.51 19.53
C ARG A 197 0.56 -13.15 20.52
N GLY A 198 0.12 -14.38 20.25
CA GLY A 198 -0.82 -15.14 21.07
C GLY A 198 -2.27 -15.09 20.56
N PRO A 199 -3.13 -15.99 21.11
CA PRO A 199 -4.49 -16.24 20.58
C PRO A 199 -5.51 -15.15 20.89
N ALA A 200 -5.20 -14.22 21.82
CA ALA A 200 -6.11 -13.13 22.21
C ALA A 200 -6.04 -11.92 21.30
N GLU A 201 -5.02 -11.85 20.44
CA GLU A 201 -4.83 -10.72 19.52
C GLU A 201 -5.80 -10.80 18.34
N PRO A 202 -6.35 -9.67 17.89
CA PRO A 202 -7.20 -9.63 16.70
C PRO A 202 -6.42 -10.11 15.46
N ARG A 203 -7.13 -10.65 14.47
CA ARG A 203 -6.49 -11.02 13.23
C ARG A 203 -5.84 -9.79 12.58
N PRO A 204 -4.69 -9.97 11.92
CA PRO A 204 -4.06 -8.88 11.16
C PRO A 204 -4.99 -8.34 10.07
N LEU A 205 -5.04 -7.02 9.94
CA LEU A 205 -5.75 -6.33 8.86
C LEU A 205 -5.08 -6.63 7.52
N GLU A 206 -5.87 -6.77 6.48
CA GLU A 206 -5.41 -6.93 5.10
C GLU A 206 -5.86 -5.74 4.25
N HIS A 207 -4.95 -4.85 3.93
CA HIS A 207 -5.10 -3.85 2.89
C HIS A 207 -4.30 -4.27 1.65
N GLY A 208 -4.69 -3.84 0.46
CA GLY A 208 -3.90 -4.16 -0.73
C GLY A 208 -4.23 -3.29 -1.92
N TRP A 209 -3.22 -3.01 -2.73
CA TRP A 209 -3.36 -2.30 -3.98
C TRP A 209 -3.81 -3.26 -5.08
N ILE A 210 -4.67 -2.78 -5.98
CA ILE A 210 -5.18 -3.50 -7.12
C ILE A 210 -5.01 -2.60 -8.34
N ILE A 211 -4.12 -2.95 -9.26
CA ILE A 211 -3.98 -2.20 -10.53
C ILE A 211 -5.31 -2.25 -11.26
N THR A 212 -5.92 -1.09 -11.50
CA THR A 212 -7.27 -0.99 -12.04
C THR A 212 -7.32 0.02 -13.16
N ALA A 213 -7.71 -0.42 -14.35
CA ALA A 213 -7.89 0.44 -15.51
C ALA A 213 -9.16 0.04 -16.27
N VAL A 214 -10.24 0.80 -16.10
CA VAL A 214 -11.54 0.55 -16.74
C VAL A 214 -11.84 1.65 -17.74
N ASP A 215 -12.18 1.26 -18.97
CA ASP A 215 -12.58 2.20 -20.02
C ASP A 215 -13.48 1.46 -21.04
N ASP A 216 -14.78 1.65 -20.95
CA ASP A 216 -15.76 0.98 -21.84
C ASP A 216 -15.64 1.47 -23.30
N ASN A 217 -15.06 2.65 -23.53
CA ASN A 217 -14.89 3.21 -24.88
C ASN A 217 -13.55 2.84 -25.52
N ALA A 218 -12.54 2.48 -24.72
CA ALA A 218 -11.21 2.14 -25.21
C ALA A 218 -10.53 1.07 -24.30
N PRO A 219 -11.11 -0.15 -24.20
CA PRO A 219 -10.61 -1.18 -23.29
C PRO A 219 -9.18 -1.63 -23.60
N GLU A 220 -8.77 -1.69 -24.87
CA GLU A 220 -7.41 -2.03 -25.25
C GLU A 220 -6.39 -1.01 -24.73
N ARG A 221 -6.75 0.27 -24.69
CA ARG A 221 -5.90 1.31 -24.10
C ARG A 221 -5.77 1.14 -22.59
N ALA A 222 -6.86 0.80 -21.90
CA ALA A 222 -6.85 0.53 -20.47
C ALA A 222 -5.94 -0.66 -20.14
N ILE A 223 -6.05 -1.75 -20.90
CA ILE A 223 -5.17 -2.92 -20.80
C ILE A 223 -3.71 -2.56 -21.07
N ALA A 224 -3.43 -1.76 -22.11
CA ALA A 224 -2.07 -1.32 -22.43
C ALA A 224 -1.46 -0.46 -21.32
N ASP A 225 -2.22 0.43 -20.68
CA ASP A 225 -1.75 1.24 -19.56
C ASP A 225 -1.49 0.38 -18.30
N ALA A 226 -2.35 -0.61 -18.01
CA ALA A 226 -2.10 -1.58 -16.94
C ALA A 226 -0.83 -2.39 -17.21
N ARG A 227 -0.63 -2.86 -18.44
CA ARG A 227 0.56 -3.58 -18.89
C ARG A 227 1.84 -2.77 -18.69
N ARG A 228 1.84 -1.47 -19.03
CA ARG A 228 2.99 -0.58 -18.80
C ARG A 228 3.29 -0.41 -17.30
N MET A 229 2.26 -0.34 -16.45
CA MET A 229 2.45 -0.25 -15.02
C MET A 229 3.06 -1.52 -14.43
N ILE A 230 2.60 -2.68 -14.87
CA ILE A 230 3.17 -4.00 -14.51
C ILE A 230 4.64 -4.06 -14.95
N ALA A 231 4.93 -3.67 -16.19
CA ALA A 231 6.28 -3.64 -16.73
C ALA A 231 7.22 -2.77 -15.87
N PHE A 232 6.77 -1.58 -15.48
CA PHE A 232 7.55 -0.68 -14.62
C PHE A 232 7.89 -1.31 -13.27
N TYR A 233 6.94 -1.93 -12.60
CA TYR A 233 7.19 -2.59 -11.32
C TYR A 233 8.18 -3.75 -11.45
N LEU A 234 8.04 -4.61 -12.47
CA LEU A 234 8.88 -5.79 -12.64
C LEU A 234 10.34 -5.51 -13.02
N THR A 235 10.70 -4.23 -13.21
CA THR A 235 12.12 -3.83 -13.31
C THR A 235 12.89 -4.05 -12.00
N VAL A 236 12.18 -4.07 -10.87
CA VAL A 236 12.77 -4.11 -9.52
C VAL A 236 13.09 -5.55 -9.11
N ARG A 237 14.35 -5.82 -8.74
CA ARG A 237 14.80 -7.17 -8.36
C ARG A 237 14.23 -7.70 -7.04
N THR A 238 13.71 -6.83 -6.19
CA THR A 238 13.04 -7.26 -4.95
C THR A 238 11.86 -8.20 -5.24
N TYR A 239 11.32 -8.19 -6.47
CA TYR A 239 10.21 -9.03 -6.90
C TYR A 239 10.64 -10.36 -7.55
N ASP A 240 11.94 -10.70 -7.56
CA ASP A 240 12.43 -11.96 -8.12
C ASP A 240 11.77 -13.23 -7.52
N PRO A 241 11.51 -13.32 -6.19
CA PRO A 241 10.76 -14.45 -5.64
C PRO A 241 9.33 -14.59 -6.18
N PHE A 242 8.65 -13.47 -6.45
CA PHE A 242 7.33 -13.44 -7.08
C PHE A 242 7.41 -13.91 -8.55
N VAL A 243 8.42 -13.44 -9.28
CA VAL A 243 8.65 -13.83 -10.67
C VAL A 243 8.90 -15.35 -10.76
N ALA A 244 9.72 -15.88 -9.87
CA ALA A 244 10.03 -17.31 -9.81
C ALA A 244 8.80 -18.17 -9.40
N HIS A 245 7.97 -17.67 -8.48
CA HIS A 245 6.73 -18.34 -8.06
C HIS A 245 5.79 -18.60 -9.26
N HIS A 246 5.78 -17.67 -10.22
CA HIS A 246 4.92 -17.75 -11.40
C HIS A 246 5.59 -18.35 -12.65
N GLY A 247 6.90 -18.64 -12.61
CA GLY A 247 7.64 -19.08 -13.79
C GLY A 247 7.81 -18.00 -14.87
N TRP A 248 7.81 -16.72 -14.46
CA TRP A 248 7.88 -15.56 -15.37
C TRP A 248 9.30 -15.02 -15.56
N GLU A 249 10.34 -15.82 -15.27
CA GLU A 249 11.74 -15.38 -15.33
C GLU A 249 12.14 -14.91 -16.72
N GLU A 250 11.71 -15.63 -17.76
CA GLU A 250 12.10 -15.34 -19.15
C GLU A 250 11.47 -14.04 -19.65
N PRO A 251 10.13 -13.80 -19.59
CA PRO A 251 9.55 -12.53 -19.97
C PRO A 251 10.10 -11.35 -19.15
N VAL A 252 10.35 -11.53 -17.83
CA VAL A 252 10.92 -10.49 -16.99
C VAL A 252 12.40 -10.20 -17.33
N ALA A 253 13.16 -11.21 -17.77
CA ALA A 253 14.53 -10.98 -18.25
C ALA A 253 14.55 -10.12 -19.52
N ARG A 254 13.64 -10.37 -20.49
CA ARG A 254 13.45 -9.53 -21.69
C ARG A 254 13.04 -8.11 -21.31
N LEU A 255 12.07 -7.97 -20.39
CA LEU A 255 11.62 -6.68 -19.88
C LEU A 255 12.77 -5.87 -19.29
N ARG A 256 13.58 -6.48 -18.44
CA ARG A 256 14.74 -5.83 -17.81
C ARG A 256 15.86 -5.49 -18.79
N HIS A 257 16.00 -6.27 -19.86
CA HIS A 257 16.90 -5.93 -20.96
C HIS A 257 16.43 -4.66 -21.67
N ALA A 258 15.15 -4.60 -22.05
CA ALA A 258 14.52 -3.44 -22.69
C ALA A 258 14.60 -2.20 -21.78
N PHE A 259 14.39 -2.34 -20.48
CA PHE A 259 14.54 -1.25 -19.50
C PHE A 259 15.95 -0.62 -19.52
N ARG A 260 17.00 -1.46 -19.56
CA ARG A 260 18.39 -0.95 -19.64
C ARG A 260 18.68 -0.24 -20.97
N ALA A 261 17.99 -0.61 -22.03
CA ALA A 261 18.06 0.02 -23.34
C ALA A 261 17.19 1.29 -23.46
N GLY A 262 16.35 1.61 -22.44
CA GLY A 262 15.41 2.73 -22.50
C GLY A 262 14.19 2.49 -23.40
N ASP A 263 13.96 1.23 -23.85
CA ASP A 263 12.85 0.88 -24.74
C ASP A 263 11.58 0.51 -23.92
N THR A 264 10.78 1.52 -23.64
CA THR A 264 9.54 1.37 -22.85
C THR A 264 8.47 0.54 -23.57
N ASP A 265 8.46 0.55 -24.90
CA ASP A 265 7.51 -0.24 -25.68
C ASP A 265 7.90 -1.73 -25.70
N ALA A 266 9.19 -2.04 -25.82
CA ALA A 266 9.67 -3.43 -25.66
C ALA A 266 9.45 -3.94 -24.24
N MET A 267 9.58 -3.10 -23.20
CA MET A 267 9.22 -3.44 -21.84
C MET A 267 7.75 -3.89 -21.75
N ALA A 268 6.83 -3.08 -22.30
CA ALA A 268 5.41 -3.39 -22.27
C ALA A 268 5.09 -4.68 -23.06
N ARG A 269 5.71 -4.88 -24.23
CA ARG A 269 5.53 -6.11 -25.04
C ARG A 269 6.04 -7.38 -24.33
N ALA A 270 6.98 -7.27 -23.43
CA ALA A 270 7.49 -8.42 -22.67
C ALA A 270 6.53 -8.90 -21.57
N VAL A 271 5.59 -8.07 -21.12
CA VAL A 271 4.52 -8.48 -20.20
C VAL A 271 3.48 -9.27 -21.00
N THR A 272 3.25 -10.53 -20.64
CA THR A 272 2.30 -11.41 -21.33
C THR A 272 0.84 -11.10 -20.97
N ASP A 273 -0.11 -11.60 -21.77
CA ASP A 273 -1.54 -11.46 -21.46
C ASP A 273 -1.92 -12.18 -20.18
N GLU A 274 -1.29 -13.33 -19.91
CA GLU A 274 -1.42 -14.07 -18.65
C GLU A 274 -1.04 -13.17 -17.46
N MET A 275 0.13 -12.51 -17.51
CA MET A 275 0.58 -11.61 -16.43
C MET A 275 -0.42 -10.47 -16.17
N VAL A 276 -1.00 -9.91 -17.24
CA VAL A 276 -2.03 -8.86 -17.10
C VAL A 276 -3.29 -9.43 -16.45
N THR A 277 -3.76 -10.59 -16.90
CA THR A 277 -4.98 -11.25 -16.38
C THR A 277 -4.85 -11.62 -14.90
N GLU A 278 -3.68 -12.12 -14.50
CA GLU A 278 -3.41 -12.51 -13.11
C GLU A 278 -3.23 -11.30 -12.18
N ILE A 279 -2.68 -10.19 -12.68
CA ILE A 279 -2.29 -9.05 -11.84
C ILE A 279 -3.34 -7.93 -11.83
N ALA A 280 -3.92 -7.56 -13.00
CA ALA A 280 -4.72 -6.36 -13.12
C ALA A 280 -6.22 -6.62 -13.21
N VAL A 281 -7.01 -5.62 -12.84
CA VAL A 281 -8.45 -5.49 -13.07
C VAL A 281 -8.63 -4.43 -14.15
N CYS A 282 -8.72 -4.84 -15.42
CA CYS A 282 -8.69 -3.88 -16.52
C CYS A 282 -9.53 -4.35 -17.73
N GLY A 283 -9.80 -3.42 -18.65
CA GLY A 283 -10.65 -3.62 -19.81
C GLY A 283 -11.95 -2.84 -19.72
N THR A 284 -13.05 -3.43 -20.17
CA THR A 284 -14.39 -2.90 -19.95
C THR A 284 -14.83 -3.04 -18.48
N THR A 285 -15.91 -2.38 -18.10
CA THR A 285 -16.55 -2.57 -16.78
C THR A 285 -16.94 -4.04 -16.55
N ALA A 286 -17.41 -4.73 -17.58
CA ALA A 286 -17.77 -6.16 -17.52
C ALA A 286 -16.52 -7.02 -17.27
N ASP A 287 -15.45 -6.84 -18.05
CA ASP A 287 -14.18 -7.56 -17.87
C ASP A 287 -13.61 -7.39 -16.46
N ALA A 288 -13.68 -6.15 -15.93
CA ALA A 288 -13.20 -5.82 -14.60
C ALA A 288 -14.01 -6.52 -13.50
N LYS A 289 -15.33 -6.58 -13.62
CA LYS A 289 -16.20 -7.33 -12.69
C LYS A 289 -15.90 -8.82 -12.72
N ASP A 290 -15.72 -9.40 -13.90
CA ASP A 290 -15.36 -10.81 -14.07
C ASP A 290 -13.97 -11.10 -13.46
N ALA A 291 -13.00 -10.19 -13.64
CA ALA A 291 -11.69 -10.32 -13.02
C ALA A 291 -11.77 -10.31 -11.48
N LEU A 292 -12.61 -9.46 -10.89
CA LEU A 292 -12.86 -9.43 -9.44
C LEU A 292 -13.53 -10.71 -8.96
N ALA A 293 -14.55 -11.21 -9.68
CA ALA A 293 -15.24 -12.46 -9.34
C ALA A 293 -14.27 -13.66 -9.32
N ARG A 294 -13.41 -13.77 -10.34
CA ARG A 294 -12.38 -14.83 -10.39
C ARG A 294 -11.39 -14.77 -9.21
N ARG A 295 -11.12 -13.59 -8.70
CA ARG A 295 -10.14 -13.34 -7.63
C ARG A 295 -10.77 -13.19 -6.23
N ALA A 296 -12.08 -13.40 -6.06
CA ALA A 296 -12.82 -13.09 -4.83
C ALA A 296 -12.16 -13.65 -3.56
N GLY A 297 -11.69 -14.90 -3.57
CA GLY A 297 -11.00 -15.53 -2.43
C GLY A 297 -9.58 -15.04 -2.15
N ALA A 298 -9.04 -14.17 -3.02
CA ALA A 298 -7.66 -13.68 -2.96
C ALA A 298 -7.57 -12.14 -2.92
N LEU A 299 -8.70 -11.45 -2.85
CA LEU A 299 -8.72 -10.01 -2.61
C LEU A 299 -8.39 -9.71 -1.14
N PRO A 300 -7.85 -8.52 -0.82
CA PRO A 300 -7.64 -8.09 0.57
C PRO A 300 -8.95 -8.18 1.36
N ARG A 301 -8.90 -8.70 2.59
CA ARG A 301 -10.13 -8.91 3.38
C ARG A 301 -10.76 -7.61 3.88
N ASP A 302 -9.94 -6.59 4.16
CA ASP A 302 -10.43 -5.35 4.76
C ASP A 302 -10.59 -4.23 3.72
N ILE A 303 -9.51 -3.77 3.06
CA ILE A 303 -9.56 -2.67 2.11
C ILE A 303 -8.79 -3.02 0.83
N GLY A 304 -9.46 -2.95 -0.33
CA GLY A 304 -8.83 -2.98 -1.64
C GLY A 304 -8.68 -1.56 -2.20
N TYR A 305 -7.45 -1.13 -2.48
CA TYR A 305 -7.17 0.15 -3.12
C TYR A 305 -7.13 -0.02 -4.64
N PHE A 306 -8.20 0.35 -5.32
CA PHE A 306 -8.33 0.30 -6.77
C PHE A 306 -7.51 1.44 -7.39
N ALA A 307 -6.31 1.09 -7.87
CA ALA A 307 -5.27 2.03 -8.24
C ALA A 307 -5.14 2.18 -9.75
N PRO A 308 -5.49 3.34 -10.33
CA PRO A 308 -5.20 3.62 -11.73
C PRO A 308 -3.70 3.51 -12.04
N PRO A 309 -3.31 2.97 -13.22
CA PRO A 309 -1.93 3.03 -13.67
C PRO A 309 -1.42 4.46 -13.68
N SER A 310 -0.19 4.66 -13.18
CA SER A 310 0.41 5.99 -13.08
C SER A 310 1.64 6.17 -14.00
N PHE A 311 2.30 5.08 -14.37
CA PHE A 311 3.49 5.14 -15.21
C PHE A 311 3.12 5.49 -16.66
N MET A 312 3.63 6.62 -17.14
CA MET A 312 3.35 7.19 -18.48
C MET A 312 1.86 7.45 -18.77
N VAL A 313 1.06 7.65 -17.75
CA VAL A 313 -0.38 7.95 -17.87
C VAL A 313 -0.64 9.37 -17.40
N SER A 314 -1.32 10.17 -18.20
CA SER A 314 -1.64 11.57 -17.87
C SER A 314 -2.57 11.68 -16.66
N ARG A 315 -2.50 12.81 -15.94
CA ARG A 315 -3.38 13.08 -14.79
C ARG A 315 -4.87 12.96 -15.16
N GLY A 316 -5.26 13.49 -16.32
CA GLY A 316 -6.66 13.41 -16.78
C GLY A 316 -7.11 11.97 -17.03
N ARG A 317 -6.27 11.13 -17.63
CA ARG A 317 -6.59 9.72 -17.86
C ARG A 317 -6.62 8.93 -16.54
N ARG A 318 -5.73 9.20 -15.60
CA ARG A 318 -5.80 8.59 -14.26
C ARG A 318 -7.11 8.94 -13.54
N ALA A 319 -7.54 10.20 -13.62
CA ALA A 319 -8.82 10.63 -13.06
C ALA A 319 -10.01 9.96 -13.77
N ALA A 320 -9.95 9.75 -15.09
CA ALA A 320 -10.98 9.01 -15.82
C ALA A 320 -11.07 7.54 -15.37
N TYR A 321 -9.93 6.84 -15.22
CA TYR A 321 -9.89 5.48 -14.69
C TYR A 321 -10.38 5.42 -13.23
N ALA A 322 -10.05 6.41 -12.40
CA ALA A 322 -10.54 6.48 -11.03
C ALA A 322 -12.08 6.57 -11.00
N ARG A 323 -12.68 7.44 -11.83
CA ARG A 323 -14.15 7.54 -11.94
C ARG A 323 -14.79 6.25 -12.48
N ALA A 324 -14.23 5.69 -13.56
CA ALA A 324 -14.74 4.44 -14.13
C ALA A 324 -14.69 3.27 -13.13
N GLY A 325 -13.63 3.23 -12.31
CA GLY A 325 -13.48 2.24 -11.24
C GLY A 325 -14.58 2.27 -10.18
N LEU A 326 -15.31 3.38 -10.01
CA LEU A 326 -16.43 3.46 -9.06
C LEU A 326 -17.57 2.50 -9.41
N ALA A 327 -17.72 2.12 -10.69
CA ALA A 327 -18.68 1.11 -11.13
C ALA A 327 -18.41 -0.29 -10.54
N LEU A 328 -17.25 -0.50 -9.92
CA LEU A 328 -16.86 -1.76 -9.29
C LEU A 328 -17.32 -1.87 -7.83
N ILE A 329 -17.76 -0.77 -7.20
CA ILE A 329 -18.15 -0.76 -5.77
C ILE A 329 -19.23 -1.82 -5.51
N GLY A 330 -20.27 -1.88 -6.35
CA GLY A 330 -21.37 -2.86 -6.21
C GLY A 330 -21.02 -4.29 -6.62
N ALA A 331 -19.81 -4.55 -7.10
CA ALA A 331 -19.36 -5.88 -7.50
C ALA A 331 -18.37 -6.52 -6.49
N LEU A 332 -18.13 -5.85 -5.36
CA LEU A 332 -17.24 -6.37 -4.33
C LEU A 332 -17.92 -7.48 -3.51
N PRO A 333 -17.19 -8.51 -3.09
CA PRO A 333 -17.72 -9.51 -2.17
C PRO A 333 -18.08 -8.84 -0.85
N ASP A 334 -19.20 -9.25 -0.26
CA ASP A 334 -19.61 -8.79 1.07
C ASP A 334 -18.49 -8.94 2.09
N SER A 335 -18.39 -8.00 3.00
CA SER A 335 -17.46 -8.06 4.13
C SER A 335 -17.88 -9.22 5.03
N ALA A 336 -17.05 -10.27 5.11
CA ALA A 336 -17.28 -11.39 6.01
C ALA A 336 -16.97 -11.02 7.46
#